data_2b7d5f240adf9a068778e6ea1ea46ff0
#
_entry.id   2b7d5f240adf9a068778e6ea1ea46ff0
#
_cell.length_a   1.000
_cell.length_b   1.000
_cell.length_c   1.000
_cell.angle_alpha   90.00
_cell.angle_beta   90.00
_cell.angle_gamma   90.00
#
_symmetry.space_group_name_H-M   'P 1'
#
loop_
_entity.id
_entity.type
_entity.pdbx_description
1 polymer ?
#
loop_
_entity_poly.entity_id
_entity_poly.type
_entity_poly.pdbx_seq_one_letter_code
_entity_poly.pdbx_strand_id
1 'polypeptide(L)'
;MNDINLEQLHNILGRKQYPRITSLETSFLEGKKVLITGANGSIGNKLVQKLTGNNKINLLSTDISGEFERLDITDVKNVKDVVQKFDPDYLINLAGAKHAPEGEVDTWKTFSINTIGTKNLLENISSKTKLLLTSTCKSANPEIVYGASKLIAERMVLNEQGSVARFFNVVETSGNVFEIWNSIPESKPIDIAPTCERHFISLDEAVGLIIFCLNNEPGRYIVNSGPLVKMGDIADRLFPKREKTIIAPRRGDRLTEKFLSTSESIESYFLDTEIIKVKNIHD
;
A
#
# COMPACT_ATOMS: atom_id res chain seq x y z
N MET A 1 -17.96 10.03 7.37
CA MET A 1 -16.50 10.23 7.51
C MET A 1 -16.26 11.72 7.34
N ASN A 2 -15.62 12.38 8.29
CA ASN A 2 -15.11 13.72 8.01
C ASN A 2 -13.90 13.54 7.11
N ASP A 3 -14.12 13.68 5.82
CA ASP A 3 -13.05 13.59 4.82
C ASP A 3 -12.00 14.66 5.13
N ILE A 4 -10.74 14.26 5.14
CA ILE A 4 -9.62 15.21 5.24
C ILE A 4 -9.72 16.10 4.02
N ASN A 5 -9.89 17.41 4.23
CA ASN A 5 -9.93 18.36 3.12
C ASN A 5 -8.52 18.55 2.53
N LEU A 6 -8.44 19.12 1.31
CA LEU A 6 -7.16 19.30 0.60
C LEU A 6 -6.14 20.13 1.39
N GLU A 7 -6.58 21.13 2.14
CA GLU A 7 -5.70 21.96 2.96
C GLU A 7 -5.10 21.17 4.12
N GLN A 8 -5.95 20.39 4.81
CA GLN A 8 -5.49 19.47 5.87
C GLN A 8 -4.51 18.45 5.31
N LEU A 9 -4.82 17.86 4.13
CA LEU A 9 -3.93 16.92 3.47
C LEU A 9 -2.57 17.55 3.15
N HIS A 10 -2.52 18.76 2.57
CA HIS A 10 -1.26 19.46 2.29
C HIS A 10 -0.47 19.74 3.56
N ASN A 11 -1.16 20.12 4.65
CA ASN A 11 -0.51 20.30 5.95
C ASN A 11 0.08 19.01 6.52
N ILE A 12 -0.63 17.88 6.37
CA ILE A 12 -0.14 16.56 6.79
C ILE A 12 1.08 16.15 5.98
N LEU A 13 1.00 16.26 4.67
CA LEU A 13 2.08 15.87 3.76
C LEU A 13 3.31 16.79 3.86
N GLY A 14 3.14 18.02 4.37
CA GLY A 14 4.17 19.06 4.29
C GLY A 14 4.48 19.51 2.86
N ARG A 15 3.62 19.16 1.90
CA ARG A 15 3.73 19.45 0.47
C ARG A 15 2.39 19.31 -0.25
N LYS A 16 2.31 19.77 -1.50
CA LYS A 16 1.18 19.44 -2.39
C LYS A 16 1.30 18.02 -2.94
N GLN A 17 0.19 17.47 -3.39
CA GLN A 17 0.20 16.19 -4.13
C GLN A 17 1.01 16.32 -5.43
N TYR A 18 1.55 15.23 -5.90
CA TYR A 18 2.28 15.16 -7.16
C TYR A 18 1.30 15.04 -8.34
N PRO A 19 1.20 16.07 -9.20
CA PRO A 19 0.17 16.10 -10.24
C PRO A 19 0.39 15.03 -11.32
N ARG A 20 1.64 14.71 -11.66
CA ARG A 20 1.95 13.74 -12.71
C ARG A 20 1.48 12.34 -12.35
N ILE A 21 1.84 11.87 -11.15
CA ILE A 21 1.50 10.50 -10.74
C ILE A 21 -0.01 10.33 -10.53
N THR A 22 -0.70 11.35 -10.05
CA THR A 22 -2.15 11.30 -9.81
C THR A 22 -2.97 11.38 -11.10
N SER A 23 -2.40 11.92 -12.19
CA SER A 23 -3.06 12.09 -13.50
C SER A 23 -2.76 10.99 -14.52
N LEU A 24 -2.05 9.92 -14.14
CA LEU A 24 -1.70 8.86 -15.08
C LEU A 24 -2.91 8.20 -15.72
N GLU A 25 -2.83 8.04 -17.05
CA GLU A 25 -3.86 7.41 -17.86
C GLU A 25 -3.77 5.88 -17.83
N THR A 26 -4.88 5.22 -18.12
CA THR A 26 -5.01 3.76 -18.12
C THR A 26 -5.20 3.15 -19.51
N SER A 27 -5.00 3.93 -20.56
CA SER A 27 -5.19 3.51 -21.96
C SER A 27 -4.34 2.31 -22.37
N PHE A 28 -3.16 2.12 -21.77
CA PHE A 28 -2.29 0.96 -22.02
C PHE A 28 -2.92 -0.38 -21.54
N LEU A 29 -3.96 -0.32 -20.71
CA LEU A 29 -4.71 -1.48 -20.23
C LEU A 29 -5.93 -1.81 -21.12
N GLU A 30 -6.23 -1.03 -22.14
CA GLU A 30 -7.36 -1.30 -23.05
C GLU A 30 -7.21 -2.66 -23.72
N GLY A 31 -8.28 -3.43 -23.71
CA GLY A 31 -8.31 -4.82 -24.22
C GLY A 31 -7.62 -5.84 -23.32
N LYS A 32 -7.02 -5.43 -22.19
CA LYS A 32 -6.32 -6.31 -21.25
C LYS A 32 -7.24 -6.87 -20.19
N LYS A 33 -6.92 -8.06 -19.73
CA LYS A 33 -7.53 -8.71 -18.57
C LYS A 33 -6.77 -8.32 -17.31
N VAL A 34 -7.42 -7.59 -16.41
CA VAL A 34 -6.82 -7.10 -15.16
C VAL A 34 -7.55 -7.75 -13.99
N LEU A 35 -6.82 -8.50 -13.16
CA LEU A 35 -7.31 -9.08 -11.92
C LEU A 35 -6.79 -8.28 -10.72
N ILE A 36 -7.68 -7.90 -9.82
CA ILE A 36 -7.35 -7.21 -8.56
C ILE A 36 -7.76 -8.10 -7.39
N THR A 37 -6.83 -8.37 -6.47
CA THR A 37 -7.15 -8.97 -5.15
C THR A 37 -7.19 -7.90 -4.08
N GLY A 38 -8.01 -8.05 -3.05
CA GLY A 38 -8.16 -7.02 -2.01
C GLY A 38 -8.92 -5.78 -2.49
N ALA A 39 -9.86 -5.95 -3.41
CA ALA A 39 -10.61 -4.87 -4.07
C ALA A 39 -11.53 -4.08 -3.12
N ASN A 40 -12.00 -4.67 -2.01
CA ASN A 40 -12.81 -3.98 -1.00
C ASN A 40 -12.00 -3.09 -0.05
N GLY A 41 -10.67 -3.19 -0.05
CA GLY A 41 -9.82 -2.30 0.70
C GLY A 41 -9.87 -0.86 0.16
N SER A 42 -9.47 0.14 0.95
CA SER A 42 -9.53 1.55 0.55
C SER A 42 -8.78 1.83 -0.76
N ILE A 43 -7.56 1.31 -0.92
CA ILE A 43 -6.77 1.46 -2.15
C ILE A 43 -7.41 0.65 -3.29
N GLY A 44 -7.86 -0.59 -3.01
CA GLY A 44 -8.52 -1.45 -4.00
C GLY A 44 -9.77 -0.82 -4.57
N ASN A 45 -10.64 -0.31 -3.73
CA ASN A 45 -11.88 0.36 -4.15
C ASN A 45 -11.59 1.58 -5.03
N LYS A 46 -10.64 2.44 -4.62
CA LYS A 46 -10.24 3.60 -5.42
C LYS A 46 -9.64 3.20 -6.77
N LEU A 47 -8.82 2.14 -6.80
CA LEU A 47 -8.26 1.60 -8.05
C LEU A 47 -9.35 1.04 -8.95
N VAL A 48 -10.30 0.26 -8.40
CA VAL A 48 -11.45 -0.25 -9.16
C VAL A 48 -12.24 0.89 -9.77
N GLN A 49 -12.57 1.94 -9.01
CA GLN A 49 -13.25 3.12 -9.53
C GLN A 49 -12.48 3.78 -10.69
N LYS A 50 -11.17 3.91 -10.58
CA LYS A 50 -10.33 4.48 -11.64
C LYS A 50 -10.32 3.60 -12.89
N LEU A 51 -10.22 2.27 -12.75
CA LEU A 51 -10.16 1.35 -13.90
C LEU A 51 -11.54 1.13 -14.56
N THR A 52 -12.63 1.12 -13.79
CA THR A 52 -13.99 1.02 -14.35
C THR A 52 -14.41 2.26 -15.14
N GLY A 53 -13.75 3.40 -14.93
CA GLY A 53 -13.90 4.59 -15.77
C GLY A 53 -13.49 4.36 -17.24
N ASN A 54 -12.69 3.32 -17.53
CA ASN A 54 -12.34 2.89 -18.87
C ASN A 54 -13.02 1.53 -19.17
N ASN A 55 -14.16 1.57 -19.83
CA ASN A 55 -14.99 0.39 -20.14
C ASN A 55 -14.37 -0.61 -21.14
N LYS A 56 -13.18 -0.31 -21.66
CA LYS A 56 -12.41 -1.22 -22.53
C LYS A 56 -11.48 -2.16 -21.76
N ILE A 57 -11.35 -1.98 -20.43
CA ILE A 57 -10.57 -2.88 -19.59
C ILE A 57 -11.45 -4.05 -19.14
N ASN A 58 -10.98 -5.29 -19.35
CA ASN A 58 -11.65 -6.46 -18.82
C ASN A 58 -11.21 -6.68 -17.37
N LEU A 59 -11.96 -6.12 -16.41
CA LEU A 59 -11.62 -6.07 -15.01
C LEU A 59 -12.32 -7.17 -14.21
N LEU A 60 -11.54 -7.97 -13.46
CA LEU A 60 -12.04 -8.87 -12.43
C LEU A 60 -11.55 -8.36 -11.06
N SER A 61 -12.49 -7.86 -10.26
CA SER A 61 -12.22 -7.42 -8.89
C SER A 61 -12.59 -8.53 -7.92
N THR A 62 -11.65 -8.86 -7.01
CA THR A 62 -11.85 -9.97 -6.06
C THR A 62 -11.45 -9.54 -4.64
N ASP A 63 -12.12 -10.16 -3.65
CA ASP A 63 -11.78 -9.99 -2.23
C ASP A 63 -12.20 -11.24 -1.44
N ILE A 64 -11.74 -11.36 -0.20
CA ILE A 64 -12.18 -12.43 0.71
C ILE A 64 -13.62 -12.18 1.21
N SER A 65 -14.09 -10.94 1.17
CA SER A 65 -15.38 -10.50 1.68
C SER A 65 -15.98 -9.39 0.81
N GLY A 66 -17.26 -9.08 1.02
CA GLY A 66 -17.97 -7.99 0.32
C GLY A 66 -18.66 -8.44 -0.96
N GLU A 67 -18.86 -7.50 -1.90
CA GLU A 67 -19.69 -7.70 -3.10
C GLU A 67 -18.91 -8.23 -4.32
N PHE A 68 -17.58 -8.19 -4.28
CA PHE A 68 -16.74 -8.68 -5.37
C PHE A 68 -16.66 -10.21 -5.41
N GLU A 69 -16.19 -10.77 -6.50
CA GLU A 69 -15.95 -12.21 -6.61
C GLU A 69 -15.01 -12.66 -5.48
N ARG A 70 -15.39 -13.75 -4.81
CA ARG A 70 -14.64 -14.25 -3.66
C ARG A 70 -13.31 -14.88 -4.07
N LEU A 71 -12.22 -14.34 -3.53
CA LEU A 71 -10.88 -14.92 -3.66
C LEU A 71 -10.14 -14.84 -2.31
N ASP A 72 -9.90 -16.02 -1.72
CA ASP A 72 -8.99 -16.18 -0.60
C ASP A 72 -7.62 -16.58 -1.13
N ILE A 73 -6.66 -15.66 -1.08
CA ILE A 73 -5.30 -15.91 -1.59
C ILE A 73 -4.53 -16.96 -0.79
N THR A 74 -5.00 -17.32 0.42
CA THR A 74 -4.39 -18.39 1.24
C THR A 74 -4.89 -19.77 0.85
N ASP A 75 -6.03 -19.87 0.16
CA ASP A 75 -6.58 -21.12 -0.39
C ASP A 75 -6.05 -21.34 -1.83
N VAL A 76 -5.06 -22.23 -1.95
CA VAL A 76 -4.41 -22.52 -3.23
C VAL A 76 -5.39 -23.02 -4.29
N LYS A 77 -6.45 -23.77 -3.89
CA LYS A 77 -7.47 -24.26 -4.83
C LYS A 77 -8.30 -23.11 -5.34
N ASN A 78 -8.78 -22.23 -4.46
CA ASN A 78 -9.55 -21.04 -4.85
C ASN A 78 -8.73 -20.13 -5.76
N VAL A 79 -7.44 -19.90 -5.43
CA VAL A 79 -6.51 -19.13 -6.29
C VAL A 79 -6.42 -19.77 -7.68
N LYS A 80 -6.17 -21.08 -7.74
CA LYS A 80 -6.06 -21.80 -9.02
C LYS A 80 -7.32 -21.68 -9.85
N ASP A 81 -8.49 -21.92 -9.25
CA ASP A 81 -9.77 -21.89 -9.96
C ASP A 81 -10.07 -20.50 -10.55
N VAL A 82 -9.86 -19.43 -9.78
CA VAL A 82 -10.15 -18.06 -10.21
C VAL A 82 -9.09 -17.55 -11.21
N VAL A 83 -7.82 -17.68 -10.88
CA VAL A 83 -6.73 -17.11 -11.70
C VAL A 83 -6.62 -17.82 -13.05
N GLN A 84 -6.67 -19.15 -13.09
CA GLN A 84 -6.56 -19.90 -14.34
C GLN A 84 -7.79 -19.73 -15.23
N LYS A 85 -8.99 -19.65 -14.64
CA LYS A 85 -10.22 -19.37 -15.40
C LYS A 85 -10.20 -17.99 -16.04
N PHE A 86 -9.75 -16.97 -15.33
CA PHE A 86 -9.69 -15.60 -15.84
C PHE A 86 -8.49 -15.38 -16.77
N ASP A 87 -7.34 -16.02 -16.48
CA ASP A 87 -6.07 -15.90 -17.22
C ASP A 87 -5.66 -14.44 -17.45
N PRO A 88 -5.31 -13.70 -16.40
CA PRO A 88 -5.06 -12.25 -16.47
C PRO A 88 -3.79 -11.89 -17.23
N ASP A 89 -3.81 -10.75 -17.94
CA ASP A 89 -2.59 -10.09 -18.45
C ASP A 89 -1.86 -9.34 -17.32
N TYR A 90 -2.65 -8.81 -16.37
CA TYR A 90 -2.14 -8.10 -15.18
C TYR A 90 -2.83 -8.62 -13.93
N LEU A 91 -2.05 -8.96 -12.91
CA LEU A 91 -2.54 -9.30 -11.57
C LEU A 91 -2.02 -8.26 -10.57
N ILE A 92 -2.93 -7.57 -9.88
CA ILE A 92 -2.61 -6.55 -8.87
C ILE A 92 -2.98 -7.11 -7.50
N ASN A 93 -1.95 -7.49 -6.72
CA ASN A 93 -2.16 -8.03 -5.38
C ASN A 93 -2.20 -6.91 -4.33
N LEU A 94 -3.42 -6.51 -3.93
CA LEU A 94 -3.69 -5.59 -2.82
C LEU A 94 -4.12 -6.34 -1.55
N ALA A 95 -4.46 -7.64 -1.66
CA ALA A 95 -4.81 -8.44 -0.50
C ALA A 95 -3.63 -8.54 0.47
N GLY A 96 -3.89 -8.29 1.75
CA GLY A 96 -2.84 -8.37 2.75
C GLY A 96 -3.33 -8.02 4.16
N ALA A 97 -2.70 -8.63 5.16
CA ALA A 97 -2.82 -8.23 6.56
C ALA A 97 -1.97 -6.98 6.78
N LYS A 98 -2.61 -5.85 7.10
CA LYS A 98 -1.97 -4.51 7.14
C LYS A 98 -1.71 -3.97 8.55
N HIS A 99 -2.36 -4.53 9.56
CA HIS A 99 -2.28 -4.02 10.93
C HIS A 99 -1.07 -4.56 11.67
N ALA A 100 -0.07 -3.69 11.89
CA ALA A 100 1.19 -4.07 12.51
C ALA A 100 1.03 -4.69 13.92
N PRO A 101 0.20 -4.12 14.83
CA PRO A 101 -0.01 -4.73 16.16
C PRO A 101 -0.66 -6.13 16.11
N GLU A 102 -1.60 -6.34 15.17
CA GLU A 102 -2.25 -7.65 14.99
C GLU A 102 -1.25 -8.71 14.50
N GLY A 103 -0.30 -8.31 13.65
CA GLY A 103 0.76 -9.19 13.17
C GLY A 103 1.67 -9.73 14.28
N GLU A 104 1.87 -8.94 15.34
CA GLU A 104 2.65 -9.37 16.50
C GLU A 104 1.87 -10.34 17.42
N VAL A 105 0.54 -10.36 17.31
CA VAL A 105 -0.34 -11.27 18.05
C VAL A 105 -0.62 -12.55 17.27
N ASP A 106 -1.01 -12.40 15.99
CA ASP A 106 -1.28 -13.53 15.09
C ASP A 106 -0.27 -13.54 13.93
N THR A 107 0.94 -13.95 14.28
CA THR A 107 2.08 -14.01 13.36
C THR A 107 1.82 -14.92 12.18
N TRP A 108 1.23 -16.10 12.41
CA TRP A 108 0.98 -17.08 11.35
C TRP A 108 -0.05 -16.57 10.35
N LYS A 109 -1.15 -15.99 10.81
CA LYS A 109 -2.16 -15.39 9.94
C LYS A 109 -1.54 -14.30 9.05
N THR A 110 -0.76 -13.38 9.64
CA THR A 110 -0.10 -12.31 8.89
C THR A 110 0.88 -12.85 7.86
N PHE A 111 1.70 -13.83 8.23
CA PHE A 111 2.62 -14.49 7.32
C PHE A 111 1.87 -15.25 6.22
N SER A 112 0.84 -16.01 6.56
CA SER A 112 0.06 -16.78 5.59
C SER A 112 -0.59 -15.88 4.55
N ILE A 113 -1.21 -14.77 4.95
CA ILE A 113 -1.84 -13.86 4.01
C ILE A 113 -0.78 -13.15 3.15
N ASN A 114 0.21 -12.52 3.76
CA ASN A 114 1.14 -11.66 3.04
C ASN A 114 2.16 -12.44 2.21
N THR A 115 2.64 -13.59 2.71
CA THR A 115 3.73 -14.35 2.09
C THR A 115 3.20 -15.56 1.32
N ILE A 116 2.46 -16.48 1.99
CA ILE A 116 1.95 -17.69 1.34
C ILE A 116 0.89 -17.32 0.30
N GLY A 117 -0.01 -16.36 0.60
CA GLY A 117 -0.99 -15.87 -0.38
C GLY A 117 -0.32 -15.30 -1.64
N THR A 118 0.74 -14.51 -1.49
CA THR A 118 1.52 -14.01 -2.65
C THR A 118 2.18 -15.15 -3.41
N LYS A 119 2.76 -16.16 -2.72
CA LYS A 119 3.32 -17.36 -3.34
C LYS A 119 2.26 -18.11 -4.15
N ASN A 120 1.08 -18.34 -3.57
CA ASN A 120 -0.01 -19.02 -4.25
C ASN A 120 -0.42 -18.30 -5.56
N LEU A 121 -0.45 -16.97 -5.56
CA LEU A 121 -0.71 -16.19 -6.77
C LEU A 121 0.41 -16.41 -7.81
N LEU A 122 1.67 -16.28 -7.42
CA LEU A 122 2.84 -16.47 -8.30
C LEU A 122 2.85 -17.85 -8.98
N GLU A 123 2.52 -18.91 -8.24
CA GLU A 123 2.52 -20.28 -8.76
C GLU A 123 1.34 -20.61 -9.67
N ASN A 124 0.30 -19.76 -9.73
CA ASN A 124 -0.91 -20.02 -10.51
C ASN A 124 -1.17 -19.02 -11.64
N ILE A 125 -0.32 -18.00 -11.82
CA ILE A 125 -0.33 -17.12 -12.99
C ILE A 125 0.42 -17.76 -14.16
N SER A 126 0.08 -17.35 -15.38
CA SER A 126 0.83 -17.73 -16.57
C SER A 126 2.06 -16.85 -16.78
N SER A 127 3.03 -17.31 -17.57
CA SER A 127 4.26 -16.56 -17.88
C SER A 127 4.05 -15.20 -18.55
N LYS A 128 2.86 -14.98 -19.16
CA LYS A 128 2.49 -13.67 -19.74
C LYS A 128 2.01 -12.66 -18.72
N THR A 129 1.56 -13.12 -17.52
CA THR A 129 0.93 -12.27 -16.51
C THR A 129 1.96 -11.38 -15.83
N LYS A 130 1.76 -10.08 -15.89
CA LYS A 130 2.53 -9.13 -15.10
C LYS A 130 1.94 -9.02 -13.70
N LEU A 131 2.69 -9.46 -12.68
CA LEU A 131 2.27 -9.35 -11.30
C LEU A 131 2.79 -8.06 -10.68
N LEU A 132 1.89 -7.33 -10.01
CA LEU A 132 2.21 -6.22 -9.13
C LEU A 132 1.80 -6.54 -7.70
N LEU A 133 2.73 -6.41 -6.77
CA LEU A 133 2.49 -6.49 -5.33
C LEU A 133 2.49 -5.10 -4.70
N THR A 134 1.49 -4.81 -3.89
CA THR A 134 1.57 -3.65 -2.99
C THR A 134 2.26 -4.02 -1.69
N SER A 135 3.18 -3.17 -1.27
CA SER A 135 4.01 -3.36 -0.08
C SER A 135 4.07 -2.09 0.78
N THR A 136 4.97 -2.05 1.73
CA THR A 136 5.04 -1.02 2.77
C THR A 136 6.47 -0.56 3.02
N CYS A 137 6.67 0.69 3.43
CA CYS A 137 7.96 1.18 3.93
C CYS A 137 8.52 0.33 5.08
N LYS A 138 7.67 -0.40 5.81
CA LYS A 138 8.10 -1.27 6.92
C LYS A 138 8.87 -2.51 6.47
N SER A 139 8.81 -2.86 5.17
CA SER A 139 9.59 -3.96 4.57
C SER A 139 11.07 -3.60 4.35
N ALA A 140 11.41 -2.32 4.26
CA ALA A 140 12.77 -1.86 3.99
C ALA A 140 13.78 -2.26 5.10
N ASN A 141 13.35 -2.21 6.35
CA ASN A 141 14.16 -2.60 7.51
C ASN A 141 13.21 -3.31 8.50
N PRO A 142 12.85 -4.59 8.27
CA PRO A 142 11.77 -5.23 8.98
C PRO A 142 12.15 -5.54 10.43
N GLU A 143 11.49 -4.89 11.37
CA GLU A 143 11.61 -5.09 12.81
C GLU A 143 10.36 -5.78 13.40
N ILE A 144 9.32 -5.91 12.58
CA ILE A 144 8.01 -6.44 12.95
C ILE A 144 7.52 -7.47 11.92
N VAL A 145 6.64 -8.38 12.35
CA VAL A 145 6.10 -9.46 11.53
C VAL A 145 5.50 -8.94 10.22
N TYR A 146 4.72 -7.87 10.28
CA TYR A 146 4.13 -7.26 9.08
C TYR A 146 5.19 -6.86 8.05
N GLY A 147 6.23 -6.14 8.49
CA GLY A 147 7.33 -5.72 7.61
C GLY A 147 8.09 -6.92 7.04
N ALA A 148 8.41 -7.91 7.88
CA ALA A 148 9.14 -9.12 7.47
C ALA A 148 8.35 -9.95 6.45
N SER A 149 7.05 -10.17 6.68
CA SER A 149 6.20 -10.91 5.75
C SER A 149 6.10 -10.24 4.38
N LYS A 150 6.00 -8.91 4.34
CA LYS A 150 5.99 -8.13 3.09
C LYS A 150 7.35 -8.14 2.41
N LEU A 151 8.48 -8.07 3.14
CA LEU A 151 9.81 -8.18 2.53
C LEU A 151 10.00 -9.50 1.80
N ILE A 152 9.59 -10.62 2.41
CA ILE A 152 9.68 -11.93 1.76
C ILE A 152 8.83 -11.96 0.49
N ALA A 153 7.60 -11.43 0.55
CA ALA A 153 6.72 -11.33 -0.61
C ALA A 153 7.33 -10.45 -1.74
N GLU A 154 7.92 -9.29 -1.40
CA GLU A 154 8.63 -8.45 -2.37
C GLU A 154 9.73 -9.23 -3.11
N ARG A 155 10.55 -9.97 -2.35
CA ARG A 155 11.66 -10.75 -2.94
C ARG A 155 11.16 -11.82 -3.90
N MET A 156 10.10 -12.55 -3.53
CA MET A 156 9.50 -13.54 -4.43
C MET A 156 9.00 -12.90 -5.73
N VAL A 157 8.27 -11.78 -5.63
CA VAL A 157 7.72 -11.10 -6.82
C VAL A 157 8.82 -10.54 -7.73
N LEU A 158 9.86 -9.95 -7.15
CA LEU A 158 10.97 -9.39 -7.92
C LEU A 158 11.80 -10.47 -8.61
N ASN A 159 12.00 -11.63 -7.98
CA ASN A 159 12.69 -12.78 -8.60
C ASN A 159 11.95 -13.31 -9.83
N GLU A 160 10.62 -13.19 -9.85
CA GLU A 160 9.76 -13.57 -10.98
C GLU A 160 9.48 -12.39 -11.94
N GLN A 161 10.35 -11.38 -11.96
CA GLN A 161 10.22 -10.21 -12.83
C GLN A 161 8.90 -9.44 -12.66
N GLY A 162 8.31 -9.49 -11.46
CA GLY A 162 7.15 -8.69 -11.12
C GLY A 162 7.52 -7.30 -10.63
N SER A 163 6.51 -6.49 -10.34
CA SER A 163 6.67 -5.13 -9.81
C SER A 163 6.19 -5.02 -8.37
N VAL A 164 6.78 -4.10 -7.63
CA VAL A 164 6.42 -3.78 -6.24
C VAL A 164 6.15 -2.29 -6.10
N ALA A 165 4.95 -1.94 -5.65
CA ALA A 165 4.59 -0.59 -5.21
C ALA A 165 4.69 -0.53 -3.68
N ARG A 166 5.73 0.13 -3.15
CA ARG A 166 5.96 0.26 -1.71
C ARG A 166 5.34 1.55 -1.20
N PHE A 167 4.36 1.43 -0.32
CA PHE A 167 3.61 2.56 0.22
C PHE A 167 4.14 3.02 1.58
N PHE A 168 3.91 4.29 1.84
CA PHE A 168 3.92 4.90 3.17
C PHE A 168 2.56 4.79 3.85
N ASN A 169 2.31 5.61 4.87
CA ASN A 169 0.98 5.72 5.47
C ASN A 169 0.07 6.50 4.52
N VAL A 170 -0.99 5.87 4.05
CA VAL A 170 -1.95 6.49 3.14
C VAL A 170 -3.04 7.17 3.96
N VAL A 171 -3.19 8.50 3.82
CA VAL A 171 -3.99 9.33 4.75
C VAL A 171 -5.49 9.07 4.71
N GLU A 172 -6.04 8.64 3.56
CA GLU A 172 -7.50 8.43 3.39
C GLU A 172 -7.91 6.95 3.51
N THR A 173 -7.07 6.08 4.08
CA THR A 173 -7.42 4.67 4.23
C THR A 173 -8.13 4.39 5.55
N SER A 174 -9.03 3.40 5.57
CA SER A 174 -9.70 2.97 6.79
C SER A 174 -8.73 2.42 7.84
N GLY A 175 -8.99 2.72 9.11
CA GLY A 175 -8.17 2.34 10.24
C GLY A 175 -6.88 3.15 10.39
N ASN A 176 -6.70 4.23 9.62
CA ASN A 176 -5.60 5.15 9.81
C ASN A 176 -5.77 6.00 11.09
N VAL A 177 -4.68 6.62 11.54
CA VAL A 177 -4.69 7.40 12.77
C VAL A 177 -5.64 8.61 12.74
N PHE A 178 -5.86 9.21 11.57
CA PHE A 178 -6.76 10.37 11.43
C PHE A 178 -8.22 9.96 11.58
N GLU A 179 -8.62 8.83 11.02
CA GLU A 179 -9.95 8.26 11.22
C GLU A 179 -10.17 7.92 12.71
N ILE A 180 -9.18 7.30 13.33
CA ILE A 180 -9.22 6.98 14.78
C ILE A 180 -9.40 8.26 15.60
N TRP A 181 -8.59 9.29 15.38
CA TRP A 181 -8.71 10.55 16.13
C TRP A 181 -10.03 11.27 15.88
N ASN A 182 -10.54 11.24 14.65
CA ASN A 182 -11.84 11.84 14.32
C ASN A 182 -13.03 11.08 14.91
N SER A 183 -12.89 9.77 15.14
CA SER A 183 -13.96 8.95 15.74
C SER A 183 -14.10 9.14 17.25
N ILE A 184 -13.08 9.68 17.92
CA ILE A 184 -13.13 9.96 19.36
C ILE A 184 -13.97 11.22 19.61
N PRO A 185 -14.98 11.20 20.51
CA PRO A 185 -15.79 12.39 20.84
C PRO A 185 -14.93 13.60 21.19
N GLU A 186 -15.33 14.80 20.77
CA GLU A 186 -14.56 16.04 21.02
C GLU A 186 -14.30 16.33 22.51
N SER A 187 -15.17 15.85 23.39
CA SER A 187 -15.04 15.97 24.85
C SER A 187 -13.98 15.06 25.45
N LYS A 188 -13.38 14.15 24.66
CA LYS A 188 -12.35 13.21 25.15
C LYS A 188 -10.99 13.54 24.54
N PRO A 189 -9.89 13.33 25.28
CA PRO A 189 -8.55 13.49 24.74
C PRO A 189 -8.28 12.47 23.64
N ILE A 190 -7.35 12.81 22.74
CA ILE A 190 -6.79 11.88 21.76
C ILE A 190 -5.43 11.35 22.24
N ASP A 191 -5.22 10.06 22.08
CA ASP A 191 -3.95 9.42 22.41
C ASP A 191 -2.93 9.70 21.30
N ILE A 192 -1.77 10.22 21.68
CA ILE A 192 -0.68 10.51 20.74
C ILE A 192 0.66 9.97 21.25
N ALA A 193 1.47 9.45 20.33
CA ALA A 193 2.90 9.18 20.54
C ALA A 193 3.70 10.28 19.78
N PRO A 194 3.92 11.46 20.41
CA PRO A 194 4.30 12.68 19.70
C PRO A 194 5.66 12.62 19.03
N THR A 195 6.56 11.77 19.54
CA THR A 195 7.92 11.59 19.00
C THR A 195 7.99 10.66 17.80
N CYS A 196 6.91 9.93 17.51
CA CYS A 196 6.87 9.08 16.32
C CYS A 196 6.84 9.95 15.05
N GLU A 197 7.68 9.59 14.08
CA GLU A 197 7.78 10.26 12.80
C GLU A 197 7.30 9.34 11.67
N ARG A 198 6.51 9.88 10.75
CA ARG A 198 5.89 9.12 9.65
C ARG A 198 6.05 9.84 8.33
N HIS A 199 6.14 9.04 7.27
CA HIS A 199 5.91 9.50 5.90
C HIS A 199 4.45 9.28 5.54
N PHE A 200 3.89 10.18 4.73
CA PHE A 200 2.51 10.10 4.27
C PHE A 200 2.41 10.32 2.77
N ILE A 201 1.45 9.62 2.16
CA ILE A 201 1.01 9.85 0.78
C ILE A 201 -0.52 9.87 0.74
N SER A 202 -1.08 10.45 -0.32
CA SER A 202 -2.51 10.42 -0.57
C SER A 202 -2.95 9.09 -1.19
N LEU A 203 -4.25 8.84 -1.16
CA LEU A 203 -4.86 7.70 -1.83
C LEU A 203 -4.69 7.77 -3.35
N ASP A 204 -4.80 8.97 -3.93
CA ASP A 204 -4.58 9.18 -5.37
C ASP A 204 -3.12 8.92 -5.76
N GLU A 205 -2.15 9.29 -4.93
CA GLU A 205 -0.73 8.97 -5.16
C GLU A 205 -0.46 7.47 -5.05
N ALA A 206 -1.10 6.77 -4.10
CA ALA A 206 -0.97 5.33 -3.98
C ALA A 206 -1.52 4.60 -5.22
N VAL A 207 -2.70 4.99 -5.71
CA VAL A 207 -3.29 4.45 -6.96
C VAL A 207 -2.43 4.83 -8.16
N GLY A 208 -1.93 6.06 -8.22
CA GLY A 208 -1.02 6.52 -9.26
C GLY A 208 0.26 5.69 -9.33
N LEU A 209 0.86 5.35 -8.17
CA LEU A 209 2.05 4.48 -8.13
C LEU A 209 1.75 3.08 -8.69
N ILE A 210 0.57 2.52 -8.40
CA ILE A 210 0.14 1.24 -9.00
C ILE A 210 0.12 1.36 -10.53
N ILE A 211 -0.57 2.37 -11.06
CA ILE A 211 -0.66 2.60 -12.52
C ILE A 211 0.73 2.80 -13.12
N PHE A 212 1.60 3.56 -12.44
CA PHE A 212 2.99 3.75 -12.86
C PHE A 212 3.74 2.41 -12.97
N CYS A 213 3.69 1.57 -11.94
CA CYS A 213 4.36 0.28 -11.92
C CYS A 213 3.88 -0.66 -13.04
N LEU A 214 2.58 -0.64 -13.37
CA LEU A 214 2.02 -1.48 -14.43
C LEU A 214 2.50 -1.08 -15.84
N ASN A 215 2.81 0.20 -16.04
CA ASN A 215 3.21 0.78 -17.33
C ASN A 215 4.73 0.93 -17.48
N ASN A 216 5.51 0.47 -16.51
CA ASN A 216 6.98 0.56 -16.55
C ASN A 216 7.62 -0.82 -16.40
N GLU A 217 8.96 -0.88 -16.58
CA GLU A 217 9.75 -2.10 -16.40
C GLU A 217 9.55 -2.68 -14.98
N PRO A 218 9.64 -4.01 -14.83
CA PRO A 218 9.60 -4.64 -13.53
C PRO A 218 10.58 -4.01 -12.54
N GLY A 219 10.17 -3.93 -11.28
CA GLY A 219 11.02 -3.34 -10.25
C GLY A 219 10.26 -2.86 -9.03
N ARG A 220 10.99 -2.30 -8.08
CA ARG A 220 10.42 -1.71 -6.87
C ARG A 220 10.38 -0.20 -6.98
N TYR A 221 9.20 0.36 -6.76
CA TYR A 221 8.94 1.79 -6.90
C TYR A 221 8.31 2.36 -5.64
N ILE A 222 8.65 3.61 -5.33
CA ILE A 222 8.20 4.37 -4.17
C ILE A 222 7.82 5.77 -4.64
N VAL A 223 6.72 6.34 -4.16
CA VAL A 223 6.43 7.76 -4.31
C VAL A 223 7.33 8.56 -3.36
N ASN A 224 7.92 9.65 -3.82
CA ASN A 224 8.59 10.57 -2.93
C ASN A 224 7.58 11.19 -1.97
N SER A 225 7.59 10.80 -0.70
CA SER A 225 6.60 11.25 0.28
C SER A 225 6.81 12.69 0.77
N GLY A 226 7.93 13.30 0.41
CA GLY A 226 8.36 14.52 1.06
C GLY A 226 8.93 14.28 2.47
N PRO A 227 8.84 15.26 3.36
CA PRO A 227 9.48 15.19 4.69
C PRO A 227 8.82 14.16 5.61
N LEU A 228 9.61 13.67 6.58
CA LEU A 228 9.08 13.03 7.78
C LEU A 228 8.28 14.05 8.62
N VAL A 229 7.15 13.63 9.15
CA VAL A 229 6.31 14.49 10.00
C VAL A 229 6.10 13.82 11.35
N LYS A 230 6.29 14.58 12.42
CA LYS A 230 6.04 14.12 13.80
C LYS A 230 4.54 14.01 14.05
N MET A 231 4.12 12.95 14.70
CA MET A 231 2.71 12.73 15.04
C MET A 231 2.17 13.81 15.99
N GLY A 232 3.02 14.35 16.87
CA GLY A 232 2.69 15.50 17.72
C GLY A 232 2.33 16.74 16.89
N ASP A 233 3.18 17.09 15.92
CA ASP A 233 2.96 18.28 15.06
C ASP A 233 1.66 18.14 14.25
N ILE A 234 1.36 16.94 13.76
CA ILE A 234 0.12 16.65 13.04
C ILE A 234 -1.09 16.84 13.96
N ALA A 235 -1.04 16.26 15.18
CA ALA A 235 -2.12 16.38 16.14
C ALA A 235 -2.36 17.85 16.54
N ASP A 236 -1.31 18.66 16.67
CA ASP A 236 -1.42 20.09 16.98
C ASP A 236 -2.02 20.89 15.84
N ARG A 237 -1.68 20.56 14.58
CA ARG A 237 -2.24 21.22 13.40
C ARG A 237 -3.72 20.88 13.17
N LEU A 238 -4.09 19.59 13.30
CA LEU A 238 -5.44 19.14 13.03
C LEU A 238 -6.42 19.38 14.20
N PHE A 239 -5.91 19.29 15.42
CA PHE A 239 -6.70 19.38 16.66
C PHE A 239 -6.11 20.38 17.66
N PRO A 240 -5.95 21.67 17.28
CA PRO A 240 -5.21 22.65 18.10
C PRO A 240 -5.82 22.92 19.47
N LYS A 241 -7.14 22.73 19.62
CA LYS A 241 -7.88 22.97 20.87
C LYS A 241 -8.18 21.69 21.67
N ARG A 242 -7.82 20.53 21.12
CA ARG A 242 -8.18 19.25 21.70
C ARG A 242 -7.13 18.80 22.72
N GLU A 243 -7.58 18.29 23.85
CA GLU A 243 -6.71 17.66 24.86
C GLU A 243 -6.04 16.42 24.26
N LYS A 244 -4.79 16.20 24.61
CA LYS A 244 -3.94 15.12 24.12
C LYS A 244 -3.34 14.33 25.26
N THR A 245 -3.58 13.03 25.26
CA THR A 245 -2.92 12.11 26.18
C THR A 245 -1.63 11.60 25.52
N ILE A 246 -0.51 11.84 26.18
CA ILE A 246 0.79 11.34 25.70
C ILE A 246 0.90 9.85 26.05
N ILE A 247 1.07 9.02 25.02
CA ILE A 247 1.29 7.59 25.17
C ILE A 247 2.66 7.18 24.60
N ALA A 248 3.17 6.04 25.07
CA ALA A 248 4.31 5.39 24.42
C ALA A 248 3.90 4.85 23.03
N PRO A 249 4.86 4.69 22.09
CA PRO A 249 4.60 3.98 20.85
C PRO A 249 4.01 2.60 21.12
N ARG A 250 3.01 2.20 20.34
CA ARG A 250 2.37 0.89 20.48
C ARG A 250 3.34 -0.20 20.03
N ARG A 251 3.11 -1.43 20.48
CA ARG A 251 3.84 -2.59 19.96
C ARG A 251 3.73 -2.65 18.44
N GLY A 252 4.87 -2.74 17.75
CA GLY A 252 4.94 -2.70 16.29
C GLY A 252 5.04 -1.29 15.69
N ASP A 253 4.93 -0.21 16.48
CA ASP A 253 5.22 1.14 16.01
C ASP A 253 6.73 1.42 16.08
N ARG A 254 7.25 2.07 15.03
CA ARG A 254 8.62 2.60 15.02
C ARG A 254 8.63 4.06 15.46
N LEU A 255 9.73 4.49 16.08
CA LEU A 255 9.94 5.92 16.35
C LEU A 255 10.04 6.69 15.02
N THR A 256 10.92 6.24 14.13
CA THR A 256 11.11 6.87 12.81
C THR A 256 10.97 5.82 11.71
N GLU A 257 10.19 6.10 10.69
CA GLU A 257 10.04 5.23 9.52
C GLU A 257 11.20 5.43 8.54
N LYS A 258 11.79 4.31 8.12
CA LYS A 258 12.72 4.25 6.99
C LYS A 258 12.05 3.54 5.84
N PHE A 259 12.15 4.08 4.64
CA PHE A 259 11.55 3.49 3.43
C PHE A 259 12.56 2.78 2.53
N LEU A 260 13.85 2.93 2.83
CA LEU A 260 14.96 2.22 2.22
C LEU A 260 15.82 1.59 3.33
N SER A 261 16.29 0.38 3.12
CA SER A 261 17.38 -0.20 3.92
C SER A 261 18.71 0.48 3.59
N THR A 262 19.74 0.20 4.34
CA THR A 262 21.09 0.76 4.07
C THR A 262 21.59 0.36 2.68
N SER A 263 21.42 -0.89 2.26
CA SER A 263 21.78 -1.36 0.92
C SER A 263 20.91 -0.70 -0.16
N GLU A 264 19.61 -0.66 0.03
CA GLU A 264 18.68 -0.04 -0.92
C GLU A 264 18.96 1.46 -1.11
N SER A 265 19.40 2.19 -0.09
CA SER A 265 19.73 3.61 -0.21
C SER A 265 20.92 3.88 -1.11
N ILE A 266 21.85 2.93 -1.23
CA ILE A 266 23.00 3.01 -2.14
C ILE A 266 22.57 2.71 -3.59
N GLU A 267 21.57 1.86 -3.75
CA GLU A 267 21.13 1.34 -5.03
C GLU A 267 19.88 2.04 -5.59
N SER A 268 19.24 2.91 -4.81
CA SER A 268 18.06 3.65 -5.24
C SER A 268 18.42 4.94 -5.97
N TYR A 269 17.58 5.34 -6.90
CA TYR A 269 17.70 6.61 -7.61
C TYR A 269 16.32 7.21 -7.92
N PHE A 270 16.30 8.54 -7.98
CA PHE A 270 15.12 9.25 -8.44
C PHE A 270 14.97 9.10 -9.95
N LEU A 271 13.83 8.59 -10.40
CA LEU A 271 13.46 8.64 -11.82
C LEU A 271 13.09 10.09 -12.21
N ASP A 272 12.47 10.79 -11.26
CA ASP A 272 12.10 12.20 -11.32
C ASP A 272 11.80 12.72 -9.91
N THR A 273 11.18 13.88 -9.80
CA THR A 273 10.83 14.48 -8.50
C THR A 273 9.79 13.71 -7.69
N GLU A 274 9.00 12.84 -8.35
CA GLU A 274 7.86 12.14 -7.76
C GLU A 274 8.14 10.68 -7.44
N ILE A 275 9.03 10.02 -8.20
CA ILE A 275 9.23 8.55 -8.14
C ILE A 275 10.69 8.18 -7.86
N ILE A 276 10.85 7.25 -6.93
CA ILE A 276 12.12 6.60 -6.62
C ILE A 276 12.04 5.16 -7.12
N LYS A 277 13.02 4.73 -7.91
CA LYS A 277 13.25 3.31 -8.24
C LYS A 277 14.35 2.76 -7.35
N VAL A 278 14.07 1.62 -6.72
CA VAL A 278 15.05 0.87 -5.95
C VAL A 278 15.58 -0.25 -6.82
N LYS A 279 16.88 -0.30 -7.07
CA LYS A 279 17.50 -1.39 -7.82
C LYS A 279 17.26 -2.73 -7.15
N ASN A 280 17.11 -3.75 -7.95
CA ASN A 280 17.05 -5.12 -7.48
C ASN A 280 18.48 -5.64 -7.23
N ILE A 281 18.61 -6.61 -6.33
CA ILE A 281 19.92 -7.25 -6.03
C ILE A 281 20.51 -7.92 -7.28
N HIS A 282 19.70 -8.11 -8.32
CA HIS A 282 20.11 -8.77 -9.58
C HIS A 282 20.24 -7.79 -10.76
N ASP A 283 20.05 -6.49 -10.56
CA ASP A 283 20.36 -5.45 -11.53
C ASP A 283 21.82 -5.01 -11.37
#